data_a06569be5fc4bf13bef5b75501bfd05e
#
_entry.id   a06569be5fc4bf13bef5b75501bfd05e
#
_cell.length_a   1.000
_cell.length_b   1.000
_cell.length_c   1.000
_cell.angle_alpha   90.00
_cell.angle_beta   90.00
_cell.angle_gamma   90.00
#
_symmetry.space_group_name_H-M   'P 1'
#
loop_
_entity.id
_entity.type
_entity.pdbx_description
1 polymer ?
#
loop_
_entity_poly.entity_id
_entity_poly.type
_entity_poly.pdbx_seq_one_letter_code
_entity_poly.pdbx_strand_id
1 'polypeptide(L)'
;MPMFKAPFNGYSVKFSPFYESRLAVATAQNFGILGNGRIHVLELSPGGPGVTESIAFDTADAVYDVCWSESHESVLIAAIGDGSVKIYDTALPPPSNPIRSFQEHAREVHSVDYNPTRRDSFLTASWDDTVKLWAMDRPASIRTFKEHAYCVYQAVWNPKHGDVFASASGDCTLRIWDVREPGSTMIIPAHDLEILSCDWNKYDDCVLATSSXVESFTKS
;
A
#
# COMPACT_ATOMS: atom_id res chain seq x y z
N MET A 1 27.72 -6.76 -2.83
CA MET A 1 26.39 -6.42 -2.27
C MET A 1 25.32 -7.04 -3.13
N PRO A 2 24.24 -7.59 -2.53
CA PRO A 2 23.13 -8.09 -3.34
C PRO A 2 22.51 -6.95 -4.15
N MET A 3 22.17 -7.24 -5.40
CA MET A 3 21.61 -6.22 -6.27
C MET A 3 20.61 -6.87 -7.24
N PHE A 4 19.44 -6.25 -7.34
CA PHE A 4 18.45 -6.56 -8.38
C PHE A 4 18.10 -5.25 -9.07
N LYS A 5 18.20 -5.23 -10.39
CA LYS A 5 17.84 -4.05 -11.17
C LYS A 5 16.51 -4.28 -11.83
N ALA A 6 15.47 -3.60 -11.32
CA ALA A 6 14.13 -3.67 -11.91
C ALA A 6 14.10 -2.92 -13.25
N PRO A 7 13.31 -3.40 -14.22
CA PRO A 7 13.18 -2.70 -15.51
C PRO A 7 12.36 -1.41 -15.41
N PHE A 8 11.54 -1.27 -14.37
CA PHE A 8 10.66 -0.11 -14.17
C PHE A 8 11.03 0.60 -12.87
N ASN A 9 10.50 1.80 -12.67
CA ASN A 9 10.73 2.61 -11.47
C ASN A 9 10.07 1.97 -10.26
N GLY A 10 10.82 1.83 -9.16
CA GLY A 10 10.30 1.25 -7.92
C GLY A 10 9.45 2.24 -7.13
N TYR A 11 8.34 1.77 -6.58
CA TYR A 11 7.43 2.57 -5.76
C TYR A 11 7.33 2.06 -4.34
N SER A 12 7.33 0.76 -4.15
CA SER A 12 7.17 0.17 -2.81
C SER A 12 7.96 -1.12 -2.71
N VAL A 13 8.46 -1.42 -1.53
CA VAL A 13 9.12 -2.68 -1.22
C VAL A 13 8.64 -3.16 0.14
N LYS A 14 8.21 -4.43 0.22
CA LYS A 14 7.66 -5.02 1.45
C LYS A 14 8.22 -6.41 1.66
N PHE A 15 8.80 -6.64 2.83
CA PHE A 15 9.22 -7.99 3.23
C PHE A 15 8.02 -8.84 3.59
N SER A 16 8.13 -10.14 3.30
CA SER A 16 7.12 -11.12 3.69
C SER A 16 7.08 -11.23 5.22
N PRO A 17 5.90 -11.30 5.83
CA PRO A 17 5.83 -11.55 7.27
C PRO A 17 6.10 -13.01 7.63
N PHE A 18 6.20 -13.90 6.63
CA PHE A 18 6.43 -15.34 6.87
C PHE A 18 7.85 -15.78 6.52
N TYR A 19 8.51 -15.10 5.57
CA TYR A 19 9.83 -15.52 5.06
C TYR A 19 10.79 -14.32 5.07
N GLU A 20 11.81 -14.40 5.92
CA GLU A 20 12.78 -13.29 6.14
C GLU A 20 13.56 -12.92 4.88
N SER A 21 13.71 -13.87 3.94
CA SER A 21 14.47 -13.65 2.71
C SER A 21 13.61 -13.19 1.55
N ARG A 22 12.29 -13.15 1.71
CA ARG A 22 11.37 -12.85 0.61
C ARG A 22 10.85 -11.44 0.69
N LEU A 23 10.82 -10.74 -0.45
CA LEU A 23 10.23 -9.41 -0.52
C LEU A 23 9.51 -9.21 -1.85
N ALA A 24 8.54 -8.33 -1.85
CA ALA A 24 7.81 -7.90 -3.05
C ALA A 24 8.17 -6.46 -3.37
N VAL A 25 8.30 -6.16 -4.66
CA VAL A 25 8.61 -4.80 -5.15
C VAL A 25 7.53 -4.40 -6.16
N ALA A 26 6.89 -3.28 -5.87
CA ALA A 26 5.92 -2.67 -6.79
C ALA A 26 6.64 -1.69 -7.70
N THR A 27 6.38 -1.77 -9.00
CA THR A 27 7.04 -0.90 -9.98
C THR A 27 6.06 -0.37 -11.01
N ALA A 28 6.44 0.76 -11.64
CA ALA A 28 5.65 1.36 -12.70
C ALA A 28 6.57 1.90 -13.79
N GLN A 29 6.17 1.71 -15.04
CA GLN A 29 6.87 2.23 -16.19
C GLN A 29 6.65 3.73 -16.28
N ASN A 30 7.70 4.46 -16.73
CA ASN A 30 7.60 5.92 -16.97
C ASN A 30 7.02 6.69 -15.80
N PHE A 31 7.43 6.33 -14.56
CA PHE A 31 6.99 7.00 -13.33
C PHE A 31 5.45 6.97 -13.15
N GLY A 32 4.78 5.95 -13.69
CA GLY A 32 3.34 5.82 -13.57
C GLY A 32 2.51 6.73 -14.48
N ILE A 33 3.17 7.52 -15.33
CA ILE A 33 2.47 8.45 -16.24
C ILE A 33 1.79 7.67 -17.37
N LEU A 34 2.46 6.68 -17.88
CA LEU A 34 1.99 5.88 -19.01
C LEU A 34 2.50 4.46 -18.90
N GLY A 35 1.66 3.54 -19.21
CA GLY A 35 2.08 2.17 -19.45
C GLY A 35 1.90 1.26 -18.26
N ASN A 36 2.73 0.26 -18.23
CA ASN A 36 2.53 -0.93 -17.44
C ASN A 36 3.19 -0.84 -16.07
N GLY A 37 2.79 -1.76 -15.20
CA GLY A 37 3.47 -1.99 -13.94
C GLY A 37 3.93 -3.43 -13.85
N ARG A 38 4.70 -3.73 -12.83
CA ARG A 38 5.13 -5.09 -12.54
C ARG A 38 5.36 -5.24 -11.05
N ILE A 39 4.95 -6.38 -10.54
CA ILE A 39 5.27 -6.81 -9.19
C ILE A 39 6.39 -7.85 -9.30
N HIS A 40 7.50 -7.62 -8.62
CA HIS A 40 8.60 -8.57 -8.54
C HIS A 40 8.58 -9.23 -7.17
N VAL A 41 8.66 -10.55 -7.12
CA VAL A 41 8.88 -11.27 -5.86
C VAL A 41 10.31 -11.78 -5.87
N LEU A 42 11.08 -11.30 -4.91
CA LEU A 42 12.52 -11.53 -4.83
C LEU A 42 12.87 -12.38 -3.62
N GLU A 43 13.89 -13.21 -3.78
CA GLU A 43 14.48 -14.02 -2.71
C GLU A 43 15.92 -13.59 -2.50
N LEU A 44 16.27 -13.27 -1.25
CA LEU A 44 17.64 -12.99 -0.84
C LEU A 44 18.35 -14.33 -0.56
N SER A 45 19.57 -14.48 -1.07
CA SER A 45 20.34 -15.71 -0.83
C SER A 45 20.85 -15.75 0.61
N PRO A 46 20.54 -16.81 1.35
CA PRO A 46 21.06 -16.93 2.72
C PRO A 46 22.59 -16.95 2.72
N GLY A 47 23.19 -16.03 3.48
CA GLY A 47 24.64 -15.97 3.64
C GLY A 47 25.45 -15.54 2.42
N GLY A 48 24.78 -15.09 1.34
CA GLY A 48 25.45 -14.68 0.11
C GLY A 48 24.93 -13.36 -0.44
N PRO A 49 25.61 -12.83 -1.46
CA PRO A 49 25.21 -11.55 -2.06
C PRO A 49 24.14 -11.67 -3.14
N GLY A 50 23.50 -12.82 -3.28
CA GLY A 50 22.55 -13.06 -4.36
C GLY A 50 21.16 -12.54 -4.07
N VAL A 51 20.49 -12.05 -5.13
CA VAL A 51 19.06 -11.75 -5.15
C VAL A 51 18.51 -12.39 -6.41
N THR A 52 17.47 -13.21 -6.30
CA THR A 52 16.85 -13.86 -7.45
C THR A 52 15.37 -13.51 -7.51
N GLU A 53 14.84 -13.34 -8.71
CA GLU A 53 13.41 -13.16 -8.93
C GLU A 53 12.75 -14.53 -8.97
N SER A 54 11.89 -14.82 -8.00
CA SER A 54 11.19 -16.11 -7.95
C SER A 54 9.96 -16.11 -8.85
N ILE A 55 9.24 -14.97 -8.91
CA ILE A 55 8.07 -14.84 -9.78
C ILE A 55 7.82 -13.34 -10.01
N ALA A 56 7.18 -13.00 -11.13
CA ALA A 56 6.78 -11.62 -11.41
C ALA A 56 5.39 -11.62 -12.05
N PHE A 57 4.66 -10.53 -11.82
CA PHE A 57 3.32 -10.33 -12.36
C PHE A 57 3.26 -9.00 -13.11
N ASP A 58 2.90 -9.03 -14.38
CA ASP A 58 2.71 -7.83 -15.18
C ASP A 58 1.29 -7.28 -14.98
N THR A 59 1.18 -5.97 -14.94
CA THR A 59 -0.10 -5.27 -14.84
C THR A 59 -0.23 -4.29 -16.00
N ALA A 60 -1.47 -3.98 -16.37
CA ALA A 60 -1.75 -3.06 -17.48
C ALA A 60 -1.57 -1.59 -17.08
N ASP A 61 -1.40 -1.32 -15.78
CA ASP A 61 -1.18 0.02 -15.26
C ASP A 61 -0.18 -0.04 -14.10
N ALA A 62 0.26 1.11 -13.63
CA ALA A 62 1.24 1.25 -12.56
C ALA A 62 0.86 0.47 -11.31
N VAL A 63 1.84 -0.11 -10.63
CA VAL A 63 1.65 -0.66 -9.28
C VAL A 63 2.30 0.32 -8.31
N TYR A 64 1.47 1.02 -7.53
CA TYR A 64 1.97 2.04 -6.60
C TYR A 64 2.35 1.48 -5.24
N ASP A 65 1.68 0.41 -4.82
CA ASP A 65 1.98 -0.19 -3.52
C ASP A 65 1.63 -1.67 -3.54
N VAL A 66 2.21 -2.40 -2.61
CA VAL A 66 1.98 -3.84 -2.44
C VAL A 66 2.08 -4.15 -0.95
N CYS A 67 1.25 -5.07 -0.47
CA CYS A 67 1.41 -5.63 0.87
C CYS A 67 1.22 -7.14 0.83
N TRP A 68 1.85 -7.82 1.78
CA TRP A 68 1.64 -9.25 1.98
C TRP A 68 0.43 -9.47 2.88
N SER A 69 -0.27 -10.56 2.64
CA SER A 69 -1.27 -11.05 3.58
C SER A 69 -0.57 -11.46 4.88
N GLU A 70 -1.20 -11.16 6.01
CA GLU A 70 -0.73 -11.62 7.32
C GLU A 70 -1.32 -12.98 7.70
N SER A 71 -2.22 -13.51 6.86
CA SER A 71 -2.89 -14.79 7.12
C SER A 71 -2.58 -15.89 6.11
N HIS A 72 -2.01 -15.53 4.95
CA HIS A 72 -1.71 -16.49 3.87
C HIS A 72 -0.31 -16.22 3.32
N GLU A 73 0.60 -17.14 3.52
CA GLU A 73 2.03 -16.95 3.28
C GLU A 73 2.43 -16.67 1.82
N SER A 74 1.58 -17.06 0.86
CA SER A 74 1.87 -16.87 -0.56
C SER A 74 1.09 -15.71 -1.19
N VAL A 75 0.23 -15.02 -0.42
CA VAL A 75 -0.72 -14.06 -1.00
C VAL A 75 -0.23 -12.63 -0.78
N LEU A 76 -0.30 -11.81 -1.84
CA LEU A 76 -0.05 -10.39 -1.77
C LEU A 76 -1.18 -9.61 -2.46
N ILE A 77 -1.31 -8.35 -2.07
CA ILE A 77 -2.35 -7.45 -2.57
C ILE A 77 -1.64 -6.23 -3.16
N ALA A 78 -2.12 -5.77 -4.32
CA ALA A 78 -1.51 -4.66 -5.05
C ALA A 78 -2.49 -3.53 -5.28
N ALA A 79 -1.98 -2.30 -5.13
CA ALA A 79 -2.68 -1.05 -5.41
C ALA A 79 -2.31 -0.60 -6.82
N ILE A 80 -3.30 -0.49 -7.71
CA ILE A 80 -3.08 -0.29 -9.15
C ILE A 80 -3.56 1.11 -9.57
N GLY A 81 -2.86 1.67 -10.56
CA GLY A 81 -3.15 3.00 -11.08
C GLY A 81 -4.51 3.15 -11.79
N ASP A 82 -5.09 2.04 -12.24
CA ASP A 82 -6.40 2.08 -12.89
C ASP A 82 -7.57 2.10 -11.90
N GLY A 83 -7.28 2.18 -10.60
CA GLY A 83 -8.31 2.15 -9.56
C GLY A 83 -8.64 0.75 -9.05
N SER A 84 -8.00 -0.26 -9.60
CA SER A 84 -8.24 -1.63 -9.14
C SER A 84 -7.34 -2.01 -7.97
N VAL A 85 -7.82 -2.97 -7.20
CA VAL A 85 -7.07 -3.63 -6.14
C VAL A 85 -7.02 -5.11 -6.53
N LYS A 86 -5.83 -5.66 -6.66
CA LYS A 86 -5.66 -7.02 -7.17
C LYS A 86 -4.94 -7.90 -6.17
N ILE A 87 -5.42 -9.14 -6.05
CA ILE A 87 -4.85 -10.14 -5.14
C ILE A 87 -4.13 -11.20 -5.97
N TYR A 88 -2.90 -11.48 -5.60
CA TYR A 88 -2.03 -12.43 -6.29
C TYR A 88 -1.62 -13.55 -5.33
N ASP A 89 -1.50 -14.75 -5.87
CA ASP A 89 -0.98 -15.90 -5.12
C ASP A 89 0.34 -16.33 -5.77
N THR A 90 1.45 -16.13 -5.06
CA THR A 90 2.79 -16.45 -5.57
C THR A 90 3.04 -17.96 -5.69
N ALA A 91 2.16 -18.78 -5.13
CA ALA A 91 2.23 -20.24 -5.30
C ALA A 91 1.64 -20.70 -6.63
N LEU A 92 0.95 -19.82 -7.35
CA LEU A 92 0.34 -20.11 -8.64
C LEU A 92 1.14 -19.44 -9.77
N PRO A 93 1.17 -20.05 -10.97
CA PRO A 93 1.89 -19.42 -12.09
C PRO A 93 1.24 -18.10 -12.51
N PRO A 94 2.01 -17.18 -13.15
CA PRO A 94 1.47 -15.88 -13.53
C PRO A 94 0.17 -15.90 -14.34
N PRO A 95 -0.05 -16.83 -15.29
CA PRO A 95 -1.34 -16.83 -16.00
C PRO A 95 -2.58 -17.13 -15.15
N SER A 96 -2.38 -17.70 -13.96
CA SER A 96 -3.48 -17.97 -13.01
C SER A 96 -3.74 -16.79 -12.07
N ASN A 97 -3.04 -15.68 -12.27
CA ASN A 97 -3.13 -14.49 -11.46
C ASN A 97 -3.59 -13.28 -12.28
N PRO A 98 -4.22 -12.29 -11.65
CA PRO A 98 -4.58 -12.22 -10.23
C PRO A 98 -5.71 -13.20 -9.88
N ILE A 99 -5.71 -13.70 -8.64
CA ILE A 99 -6.77 -14.60 -8.18
C ILE A 99 -8.08 -13.84 -7.87
N ARG A 100 -7.96 -12.53 -7.62
CA ARG A 100 -9.12 -11.63 -7.46
C ARG A 100 -8.76 -10.23 -7.94
N SER A 101 -9.78 -9.50 -8.38
CA SER A 101 -9.64 -8.09 -8.75
C SER A 101 -10.91 -7.34 -8.33
N PHE A 102 -10.72 -6.20 -7.68
CA PHE A 102 -11.80 -5.31 -7.26
C PHE A 102 -11.66 -3.99 -8.01
N GLN A 103 -12.77 -3.48 -8.55
CA GLN A 103 -12.79 -2.22 -9.30
C GLN A 103 -13.84 -1.30 -8.66
N GLU A 104 -13.48 -0.67 -7.54
CA GLU A 104 -14.40 0.21 -6.81
C GLU A 104 -13.88 1.62 -6.60
N HIS A 105 -12.55 1.82 -6.59
CA HIS A 105 -12.00 3.17 -6.54
C HIS A 105 -12.17 3.85 -7.90
N ALA A 106 -12.50 5.14 -7.87
CA ALA A 106 -12.74 5.92 -9.08
C ALA A 106 -11.46 6.50 -9.68
N ARG A 107 -10.35 6.44 -8.91
CA ARG A 107 -9.04 6.94 -9.33
C ARG A 107 -7.95 6.02 -8.82
N GLU A 108 -6.71 6.38 -9.11
CA GLU A 108 -5.51 5.62 -8.75
C GLU A 108 -5.54 5.18 -7.28
N VAL A 109 -5.20 3.91 -7.03
CA VAL A 109 -5.02 3.41 -5.66
C VAL A 109 -3.54 3.54 -5.32
N HIS A 110 -3.24 4.34 -4.31
CA HIS A 110 -1.86 4.70 -3.98
C HIS A 110 -1.25 3.91 -2.83
N SER A 111 -2.07 3.30 -1.99
CA SER A 111 -1.58 2.61 -0.81
C SER A 111 -2.44 1.39 -0.51
N VAL A 112 -1.81 0.34 -0.03
CA VAL A 112 -2.50 -0.85 0.49
C VAL A 112 -1.77 -1.33 1.74
N ASP A 113 -2.53 -1.66 2.79
CA ASP A 113 -1.94 -2.08 4.07
C ASP A 113 -2.81 -3.17 4.72
N TYR A 114 -2.20 -4.32 5.00
CA TYR A 114 -2.88 -5.45 5.62
C TYR A 114 -2.87 -5.28 7.15
N ASN A 115 -3.98 -5.64 7.80
CA ASN A 115 -4.12 -5.51 9.25
C ASN A 115 -3.16 -6.45 9.96
N PRO A 116 -2.14 -5.94 10.65
CA PRO A 116 -1.14 -6.82 11.26
C PRO A 116 -1.61 -7.45 12.56
N THR A 117 -2.68 -6.92 13.16
CA THR A 117 -3.18 -7.36 14.46
C THR A 117 -4.32 -8.37 14.30
N ARG A 118 -5.35 -7.99 13.55
CA ARG A 118 -6.52 -8.85 13.34
C ARG A 118 -6.30 -9.89 12.24
N ARG A 119 -5.47 -9.57 11.26
CA ARG A 119 -5.10 -10.46 10.15
C ARG A 119 -6.29 -10.94 9.30
N ASP A 120 -7.35 -10.13 9.24
CA ASP A 120 -8.60 -10.48 8.56
C ASP A 120 -9.00 -9.50 7.48
N SER A 121 -8.27 -8.37 7.36
CA SER A 121 -8.73 -7.25 6.54
C SER A 121 -7.55 -6.41 6.07
N PHE A 122 -7.80 -5.56 5.08
CA PHE A 122 -6.79 -4.63 4.58
C PHE A 122 -7.45 -3.31 4.18
N LEU A 123 -6.64 -2.26 4.11
CA LEU A 123 -7.06 -0.91 3.70
C LEU A 123 -6.46 -0.58 2.35
N THR A 124 -7.16 0.26 1.60
CA THR A 124 -6.60 0.94 0.42
C THR A 124 -6.88 2.43 0.51
N ALA A 125 -5.94 3.25 0.05
CA ALA A 125 -6.10 4.69 -0.04
C ALA A 125 -5.98 5.11 -1.49
N SER A 126 -6.81 6.08 -1.90
CA SER A 126 -6.92 6.45 -3.31
C SER A 126 -6.98 7.95 -3.53
N TRP A 127 -6.62 8.34 -4.75
CA TRP A 127 -6.79 9.69 -5.24
C TRP A 127 -8.26 10.07 -5.46
N ASP A 128 -9.20 9.14 -5.22
CA ASP A 128 -10.63 9.45 -5.20
C ASP A 128 -11.10 10.02 -3.84
N ASP A 129 -10.15 10.42 -3.00
CA ASP A 129 -10.35 11.05 -1.69
C ASP A 129 -10.86 10.08 -0.62
N THR A 130 -10.83 8.77 -0.89
CA THR A 130 -11.37 7.77 0.03
C THR A 130 -10.32 6.76 0.51
N VAL A 131 -10.63 6.19 1.67
CA VAL A 131 -10.01 4.94 2.14
C VAL A 131 -11.10 3.88 2.14
N LYS A 132 -10.77 2.67 1.69
CA LYS A 132 -11.72 1.55 1.72
C LYS A 132 -11.16 0.41 2.58
N LEU A 133 -12.06 -0.25 3.28
CA LEU A 133 -11.76 -1.43 4.10
C LEU A 133 -12.27 -2.67 3.39
N TRP A 134 -11.43 -3.69 3.33
CA TRP A 134 -11.73 -4.92 2.59
C TRP A 134 -11.44 -6.15 3.45
N ALA A 135 -12.08 -7.26 3.09
CA ALA A 135 -11.69 -8.59 3.55
C ALA A 135 -11.57 -9.51 2.34
N MET A 136 -10.64 -10.47 2.43
CA MET A 136 -10.34 -11.33 1.28
C MET A 136 -11.49 -12.23 0.88
N ASP A 137 -12.39 -12.55 1.82
CA ASP A 137 -13.53 -13.43 1.58
C ASP A 137 -14.79 -12.70 1.09
N ARG A 138 -14.74 -11.36 0.98
CA ARG A 138 -15.90 -10.57 0.57
C ARG A 138 -15.82 -10.18 -0.91
N PRO A 139 -16.96 -10.07 -1.60
CA PRO A 139 -16.95 -9.68 -3.02
C PRO A 139 -16.77 -8.18 -3.24
N ALA A 140 -16.89 -7.36 -2.19
CA ALA A 140 -16.86 -5.91 -2.27
C ALA A 140 -16.24 -5.35 -0.99
N SER A 141 -15.93 -4.04 -1.02
CA SER A 141 -15.42 -3.36 0.17
C SER A 141 -16.45 -3.42 1.31
N ILE A 142 -15.95 -3.54 2.53
CA ILE A 142 -16.79 -3.59 3.74
C ILE A 142 -17.28 -2.18 4.07
N ARG A 143 -16.42 -1.18 3.88
CA ARG A 143 -16.73 0.19 4.24
C ARG A 143 -15.84 1.16 3.46
N THR A 144 -16.40 2.34 3.15
CA THR A 144 -15.69 3.48 2.57
C THR A 144 -15.64 4.60 3.59
N PHE A 145 -14.45 5.15 3.83
CA PHE A 145 -14.21 6.29 4.70
C PHE A 145 -13.98 7.51 3.79
N LYS A 146 -14.88 8.48 3.84
CA LYS A 146 -14.86 9.64 2.95
C LYS A 146 -15.09 10.92 3.73
N GLU A 147 -14.00 11.48 4.26
CA GLU A 147 -14.01 12.81 4.90
C GLU A 147 -12.85 13.68 4.44
N HIS A 148 -11.82 13.07 3.82
CA HIS A 148 -10.74 13.86 3.23
C HIS A 148 -11.29 14.68 2.07
N ALA A 149 -10.77 15.89 1.91
CA ALA A 149 -11.18 16.82 0.86
C ALA A 149 -10.29 16.76 -0.39
N TYR A 150 -9.30 15.85 -0.37
CA TYR A 150 -8.36 15.69 -1.49
C TYR A 150 -7.70 14.31 -1.41
N CYS A 151 -6.93 13.96 -2.44
CA CYS A 151 -6.24 12.67 -2.61
C CYS A 151 -5.74 12.09 -1.29
N VAL A 152 -6.04 10.83 -1.03
CA VAL A 152 -5.45 10.12 0.12
C VAL A 152 -4.25 9.33 -0.41
N TYR A 153 -3.07 9.70 0.07
CA TYR A 153 -1.82 9.09 -0.38
C TYR A 153 -1.48 7.81 0.35
N GLN A 154 -1.86 7.74 1.63
CA GLN A 154 -1.53 6.55 2.42
C GLN A 154 -2.55 6.31 3.51
N ALA A 155 -2.81 5.03 3.81
CA ALA A 155 -3.60 4.60 4.97
C ALA A 155 -2.87 3.42 5.61
N VAL A 156 -2.61 3.49 6.91
CA VAL A 156 -1.81 2.48 7.62
C VAL A 156 -2.47 2.11 8.94
N TRP A 157 -2.54 0.80 9.19
CA TRP A 157 -3.09 0.27 10.44
C TRP A 157 -2.17 0.58 11.62
N ASN A 158 -2.79 0.83 12.77
CA ASN A 158 -2.06 0.92 14.04
C ASN A 158 -1.48 -0.47 14.36
N PRO A 159 -0.18 -0.54 14.75
CA PRO A 159 0.46 -1.85 14.96
C PRO A 159 -0.04 -2.62 16.18
N LYS A 160 -0.79 -1.98 17.08
CA LYS A 160 -1.29 -2.62 18.31
C LYS A 160 -2.81 -2.64 18.41
N HIS A 161 -3.49 -1.70 17.77
CA HIS A 161 -4.94 -1.57 17.84
C HIS A 161 -5.56 -1.88 16.47
N GLY A 162 -6.01 -3.11 16.30
CA GLY A 162 -6.49 -3.64 15.02
C GLY A 162 -7.78 -3.00 14.49
N ASP A 163 -8.41 -2.11 15.25
CA ASP A 163 -9.57 -1.36 14.79
C ASP A 163 -9.22 0.09 14.41
N VAL A 164 -7.95 0.50 14.61
CA VAL A 164 -7.51 1.89 14.43
C VAL A 164 -6.54 2.01 13.25
N PHE A 165 -6.72 3.06 12.44
CA PHE A 165 -5.76 3.35 11.37
C PHE A 165 -5.58 4.86 11.21
N ALA A 166 -4.52 5.25 10.50
CA ALA A 166 -4.24 6.64 10.14
C ALA A 166 -4.30 6.79 8.63
N SER A 167 -4.73 7.97 8.15
CA SER A 167 -4.67 8.30 6.72
C SER A 167 -4.02 9.66 6.52
N ALA A 168 -3.19 9.75 5.47
CA ALA A 168 -2.44 10.97 5.10
C ALA A 168 -2.97 11.47 3.75
N SER A 169 -3.26 12.77 3.67
CA SER A 169 -3.95 13.32 2.50
C SER A 169 -3.31 14.61 1.98
N GLY A 170 -3.58 14.88 0.70
CA GLY A 170 -3.28 16.14 0.06
C GLY A 170 -4.11 17.31 0.60
N ASP A 171 -5.12 17.06 1.45
CA ASP A 171 -5.83 18.13 2.14
C ASP A 171 -5.05 18.67 3.33
N CYS A 172 -3.79 18.29 3.49
CA CYS A 172 -2.87 18.73 4.54
C CYS A 172 -3.23 18.23 5.93
N THR A 173 -4.13 17.23 6.01
CA THR A 173 -4.51 16.64 7.29
C THR A 173 -4.12 15.18 7.37
N LEU A 174 -3.80 14.79 8.59
CA LEU A 174 -3.72 13.39 8.99
C LEU A 174 -5.00 13.10 9.77
N ARG A 175 -5.65 11.99 9.46
CA ARG A 175 -6.85 11.58 10.20
C ARG A 175 -6.62 10.26 10.87
N ILE A 176 -7.17 10.13 12.09
CA ILE A 176 -7.19 8.88 12.83
C ILE A 176 -8.62 8.36 12.81
N TRP A 177 -8.75 7.08 12.56
CA TRP A 177 -10.03 6.41 12.42
C TRP A 177 -10.11 5.20 13.33
N ASP A 178 -11.30 4.92 13.80
CA ASP A 178 -11.65 3.64 14.41
C ASP A 178 -12.76 3.05 13.53
N VAL A 179 -12.54 1.84 13.02
CA VAL A 179 -13.51 1.24 12.08
C VAL A 179 -14.89 1.01 12.70
N ARG A 180 -15.02 1.10 14.01
CA ARG A 180 -16.29 0.95 14.73
C ARG A 180 -17.07 2.27 14.82
N GLU A 181 -16.40 3.41 14.62
CA GLU A 181 -16.98 4.74 14.74
C GLU A 181 -17.46 5.27 13.38
N PRO A 182 -18.52 6.08 13.35
CA PRO A 182 -19.07 6.54 12.07
C PRO A 182 -18.15 7.48 11.30
N GLY A 183 -17.27 8.21 11.96
CA GLY A 183 -16.36 9.18 11.34
C GLY A 183 -14.95 9.10 11.90
N SER A 184 -14.08 10.01 11.46
CA SER A 184 -12.73 10.10 11.99
C SER A 184 -12.77 10.52 13.46
N THR A 185 -11.93 9.87 14.27
CA THR A 185 -11.87 10.17 15.71
C THR A 185 -10.96 11.36 16.01
N MET A 186 -10.06 11.69 15.09
CA MET A 186 -9.14 12.81 15.26
C MET A 186 -8.73 13.35 13.89
N ILE A 187 -8.62 14.68 13.79
CA ILE A 187 -8.12 15.36 12.61
C ILE A 187 -6.91 16.21 13.05
N ILE A 188 -5.78 16.01 12.41
CA ILE A 188 -4.53 16.67 12.76
C ILE A 188 -4.05 17.44 11.52
N PRO A 189 -4.08 18.78 11.54
CA PRO A 189 -3.46 19.58 10.48
C PRO A 189 -1.94 19.55 10.70
N ALA A 190 -1.29 18.53 10.17
CA ALA A 190 0.09 18.21 10.50
C ALA A 190 1.11 19.03 9.69
N HIS A 191 0.71 19.50 8.51
CA HIS A 191 1.60 20.22 7.61
C HIS A 191 0.84 21.33 6.87
N ASP A 192 1.59 22.30 6.34
CA ASP A 192 1.02 23.35 5.49
C ASP A 192 0.86 22.91 4.02
N LEU A 193 1.41 21.75 3.68
CA LEU A 193 1.35 21.17 2.34
C LEU A 193 0.87 19.72 2.42
N GLU A 194 0.61 19.14 1.26
CA GLU A 194 0.11 17.75 1.13
C GLU A 194 0.94 16.76 1.95
N ILE A 195 0.28 15.90 2.68
CA ILE A 195 0.94 14.84 3.45
C ILE A 195 1.02 13.60 2.58
N LEU A 196 2.24 13.25 2.18
CA LEU A 196 2.47 12.18 1.22
C LEU A 196 2.62 10.81 1.86
N SER A 197 2.99 10.76 3.14
CA SER A 197 3.25 9.51 3.83
C SER A 197 3.04 9.65 5.33
N CYS A 198 2.65 8.55 5.97
CA CYS A 198 2.59 8.46 7.42
C CYS A 198 2.94 7.03 7.84
N ASP A 199 3.49 6.89 9.03
CA ASP A 199 3.81 5.58 9.58
C ASP A 199 3.76 5.60 11.09
N TRP A 200 3.26 4.53 11.69
CA TRP A 200 3.18 4.39 13.14
C TRP A 200 4.53 3.94 13.71
N ASN A 201 4.83 4.42 14.89
CA ASN A 201 5.93 3.87 15.66
C ASN A 201 5.55 2.43 16.08
N LYS A 202 6.42 1.50 15.76
CA LYS A 202 6.20 0.08 16.00
C LYS A 202 6.09 -0.27 17.49
N TYR A 203 6.75 0.53 18.34
CA TYR A 203 6.86 0.27 19.78
C TYR A 203 5.94 1.15 20.63
N ASP A 204 5.57 2.32 20.10
CA ASP A 204 4.70 3.28 20.79
C ASP A 204 3.51 3.58 19.87
N ASP A 205 2.37 3.03 20.21
CA ASP A 205 1.15 3.08 19.39
C ASP A 205 0.46 4.45 19.39
N CYS A 206 1.03 5.43 20.12
CA CYS A 206 0.53 6.80 20.12
C CYS A 206 1.41 7.75 19.30
N VAL A 207 2.47 7.24 18.69
CA VAL A 207 3.44 8.07 17.94
C VAL A 207 3.34 7.76 16.45
N LEU A 208 3.21 8.80 15.65
CA LEU A 208 3.18 8.76 14.19
C LEU A 208 4.26 9.67 13.62
N ALA A 209 4.86 9.24 12.51
CA ALA A 209 5.69 10.09 11.67
C ALA A 209 4.92 10.43 10.41
N THR A 210 5.07 11.67 9.92
CA THR A 210 4.45 12.12 8.68
C THR A 210 5.48 12.84 7.81
N SER A 211 5.32 12.80 6.49
CA SER A 211 6.15 13.56 5.55
C SER A 211 5.28 14.30 4.54
N SER A 212 5.81 15.47 4.10
CA SER A 212 5.12 16.39 3.22
C SER A 212 6.05 16.92 2.14
N UNK A 213 5.66 17.35 1.08
CA UNK A 213 6.18 17.85 0.26
C UNK A 213 6.75 18.91 0.70
N VAL A 214 7.80 19.34 0.27
CA VAL A 214 8.54 20.58 0.58
C VAL A 214 8.55 21.48 -0.65
N GLU A 215 8.10 22.68 -0.51
CA GLU A 215 8.27 23.70 -1.56
C GLU A 215 9.76 24.01 -1.73
N SER A 216 10.27 23.77 -2.93
CA SER A 216 11.62 24.22 -3.25
C SER A 216 11.56 25.72 -3.58
N PHE A 217 11.97 26.55 -2.63
CA PHE A 217 12.17 27.97 -2.92
C PHE A 217 13.46 28.11 -3.73
N THR A 218 13.33 28.23 -5.04
CA THR A 218 14.41 28.77 -5.84
C THR A 218 14.39 30.29 -5.61
N LYS A 219 15.31 30.78 -4.80
CA LYS A 219 15.57 32.23 -4.74
C LYS A 219 16.03 32.66 -6.14
N SER A 220 15.21 33.43 -6.84
CA SER A 220 15.61 34.17 -8.02
C SER A 220 16.61 35.26 -7.63
#